data_e65305a97e298ed19b516caf64d125ef
#
_entry.id   e65305a97e298ed19b516caf64d125ef
#
_cell.length_a   1.000
_cell.length_b   1.000
_cell.length_c   1.000
_cell.angle_alpha   90.00
_cell.angle_beta   90.00
_cell.angle_gamma   90.00
#
_symmetry.space_group_name_H-M   'P 1'
#
loop_
_entity.id
_entity.type
_entity.pdbx_description
1 polymer ?
#
loop_
_entity_poly.entity_id
_entity_poly.type
_entity_poly.pdbx_seq_one_letter_code
_entity_poly.pdbx_strand_id
1 'polypeptide(L)'
;MGGIQQLYEVCKGSLSEKGPISSEAIDKVRVVLDKITPCDVGLECEAQAARVWQSPQTRSRKRVFPSSPAIRYRHIYECKSFSIGIFCIPASSIIPLHNHPGMTVLSKVLYGTLHVKAYDWIDNAEPLSLLKVKPAXVVRDGEMSAPCAAMVLHPEEGGNIHA
;
A
#
# COMPACT_ATOMS: atom_id res chain seq x y z
N MET A 1 -19.17 -11.96 -10.38
CA MET A 1 -18.70 -11.72 -9.00
C MET A 1 -17.81 -10.48 -9.03
N GLY A 2 -18.07 -9.51 -8.15
CA GLY A 2 -17.28 -8.28 -8.11
C GLY A 2 -15.84 -8.53 -7.67
N GLY A 3 -14.92 -7.64 -8.08
CA GLY A 3 -13.50 -7.81 -7.78
C GLY A 3 -13.19 -7.94 -6.28
N ILE A 4 -13.84 -7.13 -5.45
CA ILE A 4 -13.65 -7.18 -3.98
C ILE A 4 -14.14 -8.52 -3.40
N GLN A 5 -15.24 -9.06 -3.93
CA GLN A 5 -15.71 -10.37 -3.47
C GLN A 5 -14.70 -11.47 -3.84
N GLN A 6 -14.10 -11.40 -5.03
CA GLN A 6 -13.05 -12.35 -5.42
C GLN A 6 -11.82 -12.23 -4.52
N LEU A 7 -11.42 -11.00 -4.18
CA LEU A 7 -10.29 -10.75 -3.27
C LEU A 7 -10.58 -11.34 -1.89
N TYR A 8 -11.78 -11.11 -1.35
CA TYR A 8 -12.21 -11.68 -0.07
C TYR A 8 -12.14 -13.20 -0.10
N GLU A 9 -12.68 -13.83 -1.15
CA GLU A 9 -12.72 -15.31 -1.24
C GLU A 9 -11.32 -15.92 -1.33
N VAL A 10 -10.41 -15.31 -2.10
CA VAL A 10 -9.05 -15.82 -2.19
C VAL A 10 -8.31 -15.64 -0.87
N CYS A 11 -8.49 -14.52 -0.18
CA CYS A 11 -7.90 -14.31 1.15
C CYS A 11 -8.42 -15.36 2.15
N LYS A 12 -9.74 -15.54 2.19
CA LYS A 12 -10.37 -16.51 3.07
C LYS A 12 -9.90 -17.95 2.82
N GLY A 13 -9.68 -18.29 1.55
CA GLY A 13 -9.25 -19.64 1.18
C GLY A 13 -7.75 -19.89 1.27
N SER A 14 -6.94 -18.82 1.28
CA SER A 14 -5.48 -18.94 1.22
C SER A 14 -4.77 -18.56 2.51
N LEU A 15 -5.41 -17.72 3.36
CA LEU A 15 -4.77 -17.19 4.57
C LEU A 15 -5.40 -17.86 5.81
N SER A 16 -4.57 -18.51 6.60
CA SER A 16 -5.01 -19.16 7.83
C SER A 16 -4.50 -18.43 9.07
N GLU A 17 -5.13 -18.68 10.21
CA GLU A 17 -4.71 -18.10 11.49
C GLU A 17 -3.41 -18.71 12.01
N LYS A 18 -2.94 -19.81 11.41
CA LYS A 18 -1.83 -20.59 11.96
C LYS A 18 -0.65 -20.64 10.99
N GLY A 19 0.48 -20.19 11.48
CA GLY A 19 1.76 -20.29 10.79
C GLY A 19 2.03 -19.16 9.82
N PRO A 20 3.25 -19.13 9.27
CA PRO A 20 3.65 -18.11 8.31
C PRO A 20 2.89 -18.27 6.99
N ILE A 21 2.63 -17.17 6.34
CA ILE A 21 1.95 -17.17 5.04
C ILE A 21 2.90 -17.73 3.98
N SER A 22 2.44 -18.73 3.23
CA SER A 22 3.26 -19.33 2.17
C SER A 22 3.37 -18.37 0.96
N SER A 23 4.48 -18.48 0.21
CA SER A 23 4.67 -17.69 -1.02
C SER A 23 3.55 -17.97 -2.02
N GLU A 24 3.07 -19.21 -2.10
CA GLU A 24 1.96 -19.57 -2.98
C GLU A 24 0.67 -18.82 -2.59
N ALA A 25 0.39 -18.70 -1.29
CA ALA A 25 -0.79 -17.96 -0.80
C ALA A 25 -0.66 -16.46 -1.15
N ILE A 26 0.52 -15.88 -0.95
CA ILE A 26 0.80 -14.48 -1.32
C ILE A 26 0.55 -14.27 -2.83
N ASP A 27 1.07 -15.17 -3.67
CA ASP A 27 0.90 -15.06 -5.13
C ASP A 27 -0.56 -15.17 -5.55
N LYS A 28 -1.34 -16.06 -4.93
CA LYS A 28 -2.78 -16.18 -5.21
C LYS A 28 -3.52 -14.87 -4.92
N VAL A 29 -3.24 -14.28 -3.77
CA VAL A 29 -3.86 -13.00 -3.38
C VAL A 29 -3.39 -11.87 -4.33
N ARG A 30 -2.08 -11.84 -4.63
CA ARG A 30 -1.50 -10.82 -5.51
C ARG A 30 -2.15 -10.83 -6.90
N VAL A 31 -2.34 -12.02 -7.49
CA VAL A 31 -2.95 -12.17 -8.82
C VAL A 31 -4.37 -11.57 -8.85
N VAL A 32 -5.14 -11.75 -7.78
CA VAL A 32 -6.49 -11.18 -7.70
C VAL A 32 -6.41 -9.67 -7.44
N LEU A 33 -5.53 -9.25 -6.52
CA LEU A 33 -5.35 -7.83 -6.20
C LEU A 33 -4.91 -7.04 -7.44
N ASP A 34 -4.06 -7.63 -8.30
CA ASP A 34 -3.61 -7.00 -9.54
C ASP A 34 -4.76 -6.69 -10.51
N LYS A 35 -5.86 -7.40 -10.41
CA LYS A 35 -7.05 -7.17 -11.26
C LYS A 35 -8.00 -6.12 -10.69
N ILE A 36 -7.87 -5.77 -9.43
CA ILE A 36 -8.76 -4.78 -8.80
C ILE A 36 -8.55 -3.41 -9.46
N THR A 37 -9.64 -2.76 -9.77
CA THR A 37 -9.69 -1.44 -10.42
C THR A 37 -10.44 -0.45 -9.52
N PRO A 38 -10.33 0.86 -9.78
CA PRO A 38 -11.13 1.84 -9.04
C PRO A 38 -12.63 1.56 -9.07
N CYS A 39 -13.15 1.01 -10.17
CA CYS A 39 -14.56 0.68 -10.32
C CYS A 39 -15.02 -0.38 -9.31
N ASP A 40 -14.15 -1.37 -9.02
CA ASP A 40 -14.48 -2.45 -8.08
C ASP A 40 -14.71 -1.96 -6.64
N VAL A 41 -14.25 -0.74 -6.33
CA VAL A 41 -14.32 -0.16 -4.99
C VAL A 41 -15.08 1.18 -4.96
N GLY A 42 -15.77 1.52 -6.07
CA GLY A 42 -16.56 2.74 -6.16
C GLY A 42 -15.73 4.01 -6.17
N LEU A 43 -14.56 3.99 -6.78
CA LEU A 43 -13.63 5.13 -6.86
C LEU A 43 -13.39 5.59 -8.31
N GLU A 44 -14.25 5.23 -9.24
CA GLU A 44 -14.08 5.61 -10.65
C GLU A 44 -14.13 7.12 -10.88
N CYS A 45 -14.97 7.83 -10.14
CA CYS A 45 -15.06 9.29 -10.26
C CYS A 45 -13.78 9.96 -9.78
N GLU A 46 -13.25 9.51 -8.65
CA GLU A 46 -12.00 10.00 -8.10
C GLU A 46 -10.81 9.68 -9.02
N ALA A 47 -10.80 8.48 -9.58
CA ALA A 47 -9.75 8.06 -10.52
C ALA A 47 -9.80 8.90 -11.80
N GLN A 48 -10.98 9.18 -12.31
CA GLN A 48 -11.15 10.04 -13.49
C GLN A 48 -10.69 11.46 -13.21
N ALA A 49 -11.08 12.02 -12.05
CA ALA A 49 -10.65 13.35 -11.64
C ALA A 49 -9.11 13.43 -11.53
N ALA A 50 -8.49 12.40 -10.96
CA ALA A 50 -7.02 12.36 -10.83
C ALA A 50 -6.33 12.37 -12.19
N ARG A 51 -6.88 11.68 -13.20
CA ARG A 51 -6.32 11.70 -14.56
C ARG A 51 -6.36 13.09 -15.19
N VAL A 52 -7.47 13.82 -14.99
CA VAL A 52 -7.62 15.19 -15.49
C VAL A 52 -6.58 16.12 -14.85
N TRP A 53 -6.36 15.98 -13.53
CA TRP A 53 -5.39 16.81 -12.81
C TRP A 53 -3.94 16.52 -13.20
N GLN A 54 -3.64 15.31 -13.66
CA GLN A 54 -2.29 14.96 -14.12
C GLN A 54 -1.96 15.47 -15.52
N SER A 55 -2.96 15.98 -16.25
CA SER A 55 -2.73 16.48 -17.60
C SER A 55 -1.86 17.75 -17.56
N PRO A 56 -0.93 17.92 -18.54
CA PRO A 56 -0.02 19.07 -18.56
C PRO A 56 -0.72 20.43 -18.56
N GLN A 57 -1.94 20.48 -19.06
CA GLN A 57 -2.70 21.73 -19.21
C GLN A 57 -3.23 22.25 -17.87
N THR A 58 -3.31 21.42 -16.84
CA THR A 58 -3.87 21.83 -15.54
C THR A 58 -2.81 22.15 -14.48
N ARG A 59 -1.53 21.90 -14.77
CA ARG A 59 -0.44 22.10 -13.79
C ARG A 59 -0.17 23.56 -13.42
N SER A 60 -0.79 24.52 -14.11
CA SER A 60 -0.47 25.96 -13.97
C SER A 60 -1.18 26.65 -12.80
N ARG A 61 -2.12 25.98 -12.11
CA ARG A 61 -2.83 26.61 -10.99
C ARG A 61 -2.39 26.00 -9.66
N LYS A 62 -1.45 26.67 -9.00
CA LYS A 62 -1.13 26.40 -7.61
C LYS A 62 -2.36 26.73 -6.75
N ARG A 63 -3.16 25.73 -6.41
CA ARG A 63 -4.18 25.90 -5.36
C ARG A 63 -3.48 25.82 -4.02
N VAL A 64 -3.44 26.93 -3.31
CA VAL A 64 -3.04 26.96 -1.92
C VAL A 64 -4.24 26.47 -1.12
N PHE A 65 -4.19 25.22 -0.66
CA PHE A 65 -5.18 24.72 0.28
C PHE A 65 -4.81 25.24 1.67
N PRO A 66 -5.75 25.82 2.41
CA PRO A 66 -5.44 26.36 3.76
C PRO A 66 -5.10 25.29 4.78
N SER A 67 -5.40 24.02 4.52
CA SER A 67 -4.94 22.86 5.30
C SER A 67 -4.87 21.66 4.38
N SER A 68 -3.85 20.83 4.55
CA SER A 68 -3.78 19.55 3.83
C SER A 68 -4.96 18.69 4.25
N PRO A 69 -5.75 18.18 3.30
CA PRO A 69 -6.83 17.26 3.68
C PRO A 69 -6.25 16.02 4.37
N ALA A 70 -6.99 15.50 5.32
CA ALA A 70 -6.55 14.35 6.10
C ALA A 70 -6.54 13.09 5.23
N ILE A 71 -5.56 12.22 5.47
CA ILE A 71 -5.57 10.88 4.91
C ILE A 71 -6.78 10.14 5.46
N ARG A 72 -7.55 9.50 4.58
CA ARG A 72 -8.75 8.77 4.98
C ARG A 72 -8.55 7.27 4.76
N TYR A 73 -9.04 6.49 5.71
CA TYR A 73 -9.05 5.03 5.63
C TYR A 73 -10.50 4.56 5.46
N ARG A 74 -10.71 3.71 4.46
CA ARG A 74 -11.99 3.03 4.23
C ARG A 74 -11.82 1.56 4.59
N HIS A 75 -12.45 1.15 5.66
CA HIS A 75 -12.50 -0.24 6.08
C HIS A 75 -13.44 -1.02 5.17
N ILE A 76 -13.00 -2.18 4.68
CA ILE A 76 -13.83 -3.08 3.87
C ILE A 76 -14.14 -4.35 4.66
N TYR A 77 -13.11 -5.01 5.21
CA TYR A 77 -13.30 -6.27 5.92
C TYR A 77 -12.15 -6.50 6.90
N GLU A 78 -12.46 -7.19 7.99
CA GLU A 78 -11.44 -7.59 8.96
C GLU A 78 -11.84 -8.89 9.68
N CYS A 79 -10.86 -9.78 9.86
CA CYS A 79 -10.98 -10.95 10.71
C CYS A 79 -9.62 -11.21 11.37
N LYS A 80 -9.50 -12.34 12.08
CA LYS A 80 -8.24 -12.67 12.76
C LYS A 80 -7.08 -12.93 11.81
N SER A 81 -7.37 -13.35 10.56
CA SER A 81 -6.33 -13.75 9.60
C SER A 81 -5.92 -12.63 8.67
N PHE A 82 -6.83 -11.70 8.33
CA PHE A 82 -6.54 -10.63 7.37
C PHE A 82 -7.52 -9.47 7.50
N SER A 83 -7.12 -8.33 6.95
CA SER A 83 -8.00 -7.18 6.76
C SER A 83 -7.86 -6.62 5.34
N ILE A 84 -8.92 -6.01 4.84
CA ILE A 84 -8.96 -5.35 3.54
C ILE A 84 -9.41 -3.91 3.78
N GLY A 85 -8.64 -2.95 3.26
CA GLY A 85 -8.99 -1.54 3.37
C GLY A 85 -8.38 -0.70 2.27
N ILE A 86 -8.78 0.56 2.22
CA ILE A 86 -8.34 1.52 1.22
C ILE A 86 -7.86 2.79 1.92
N PHE A 87 -6.68 3.26 1.56
CA PHE A 87 -6.18 4.57 1.97
C PHE A 87 -6.41 5.56 0.84
N CYS A 88 -7.07 6.67 1.14
CA CYS A 88 -7.19 7.82 0.25
C CYS A 88 -6.20 8.86 0.74
N ILE A 89 -5.11 9.02 0.00
CA ILE A 89 -3.95 9.83 0.40
C ILE A 89 -3.97 11.10 -0.47
N PRO A 90 -4.26 12.27 0.12
CA PRO A 90 -4.25 13.52 -0.65
C PRO A 90 -2.86 13.88 -1.14
N ALA A 91 -2.79 14.64 -2.24
CA ALA A 91 -1.52 15.11 -2.79
C ALA A 91 -0.68 15.84 -1.73
N SER A 92 0.62 15.58 -1.72
CA SER A 92 1.59 16.14 -0.77
C SER A 92 1.42 15.65 0.67
N SER A 93 0.62 14.60 0.89
CA SER A 93 0.50 13.94 2.20
C SER A 93 1.56 12.85 2.35
N ILE A 94 1.88 12.54 3.59
CA ILE A 94 2.89 11.53 3.94
C ILE A 94 2.30 10.56 4.95
N ILE A 95 2.45 9.27 4.71
CA ILE A 95 2.34 8.25 5.75
C ILE A 95 3.77 8.04 6.26
N PRO A 96 4.06 8.41 7.52
CA PRO A 96 5.42 8.36 8.03
C PRO A 96 5.98 6.94 8.09
N LEU A 97 7.28 6.84 8.32
CA LEU A 97 7.97 5.55 8.49
C LEU A 97 7.28 4.73 9.59
N HIS A 98 6.89 3.54 9.23
CA HIS A 98 6.25 2.58 10.13
C HIS A 98 6.56 1.17 9.63
N ASN A 99 6.34 0.17 10.48
CA ASN A 99 6.49 -1.24 10.11
C ASN A 99 5.22 -2.01 10.44
N HIS A 100 5.16 -3.25 9.98
CA HIS A 100 4.01 -4.13 10.17
C HIS A 100 4.45 -5.43 10.87
N PRO A 101 4.74 -5.39 12.18
CA PRO A 101 5.29 -6.57 12.87
C PRO A 101 4.38 -7.78 12.73
N GLY A 102 4.94 -8.87 12.19
CA GLY A 102 4.23 -10.12 12.01
C GLY A 102 3.17 -10.11 10.90
N MET A 103 3.09 -9.04 10.09
CA MET A 103 2.09 -8.93 9.03
C MET A 103 2.74 -8.83 7.65
N THR A 104 2.19 -9.56 6.68
CA THR A 104 2.50 -9.35 5.27
C THR A 104 1.49 -8.36 4.70
N VAL A 105 1.95 -7.31 4.04
CA VAL A 105 1.09 -6.27 3.47
C VAL A 105 1.17 -6.32 1.94
N LEU A 106 0.02 -6.48 1.29
CA LEU A 106 -0.10 -6.37 -0.16
C LEU A 106 -0.83 -5.07 -0.48
N SER A 107 -0.22 -4.20 -1.27
CA SER A 107 -0.76 -2.88 -1.60
C SER A 107 -0.74 -2.64 -3.11
N LYS A 108 -1.76 -1.94 -3.58
CA LYS A 108 -1.86 -1.56 -5.00
C LYS A 108 -2.35 -0.12 -5.12
N VAL A 109 -1.71 0.66 -5.97
CA VAL A 109 -2.17 2.01 -6.29
C VAL A 109 -3.30 1.90 -7.30
N LEU A 110 -4.49 2.35 -6.93
CA LEU A 110 -5.68 2.29 -7.78
C LEU A 110 -5.78 3.50 -8.71
N TYR A 111 -5.35 4.68 -8.24
CA TYR A 111 -5.23 5.88 -9.08
C TYR A 111 -4.20 6.82 -8.47
N GLY A 112 -3.65 7.71 -9.30
CA GLY A 112 -2.62 8.67 -8.88
C GLY A 112 -1.24 8.06 -8.85
N THR A 113 -0.33 8.73 -8.15
CA THR A 113 1.07 8.36 -8.01
C THR A 113 1.49 8.47 -6.54
N LEU A 114 2.23 7.48 -6.07
CA LEU A 114 2.84 7.45 -4.74
C LEU A 114 4.35 7.30 -4.89
N HIS A 115 5.12 8.00 -4.08
CA HIS A 115 6.52 7.69 -3.87
C HIS A 115 6.62 6.78 -2.65
N VAL A 116 7.17 5.59 -2.84
CA VAL A 116 7.29 4.58 -1.78
C VAL A 116 8.77 4.37 -1.48
N LYS A 117 9.12 4.51 -0.22
CA LYS A 117 10.47 4.18 0.25
C LYS A 117 10.36 3.11 1.33
N ALA A 118 10.94 1.94 1.08
CA ALA A 118 10.86 0.81 1.99
C ALA A 118 12.26 0.37 2.44
N TYR A 119 12.33 -0.11 3.66
CA TYR A 119 13.56 -0.52 4.32
C TYR A 119 13.41 -1.94 4.86
N ASP A 120 14.50 -2.67 4.89
CA ASP A 120 14.58 -3.95 5.57
C ASP A 120 15.79 -3.97 6.49
N TRP A 121 15.72 -4.74 7.56
CA TRP A 121 16.82 -4.88 8.50
C TRP A 121 17.99 -5.60 7.85
N ILE A 122 19.20 -5.14 8.16
CA ILE A 122 20.40 -5.86 7.74
C ILE A 122 20.61 -7.00 8.73
N ASP A 123 20.36 -8.24 8.26
CA ASP A 123 20.60 -9.43 9.07
C ASP A 123 22.07 -9.55 9.43
N ASN A 124 22.34 -10.04 10.62
CA ASN A 124 23.69 -10.26 11.16
C ASN A 124 24.47 -8.97 11.44
N ALA A 125 23.87 -7.79 11.32
CA ALA A 125 24.54 -6.58 11.77
C ALA A 125 24.52 -6.52 13.30
N GLU A 126 25.69 -6.36 13.91
CA GLU A 126 25.77 -6.14 15.35
C GLU A 126 25.04 -4.82 15.71
N PRO A 127 24.26 -4.83 16.78
CA PRO A 127 23.60 -3.58 17.21
C PRO A 127 24.64 -2.49 17.49
N LEU A 128 24.39 -1.33 16.92
CA LEU A 128 25.27 -0.17 17.13
C LEU A 128 25.10 0.35 18.55
N SER A 129 26.02 -0.03 19.42
CA SER A 129 26.21 0.46 20.79
C SER A 129 24.99 0.30 21.72
N LEU A 130 25.03 1.02 22.81
CA LEU A 130 24.06 0.99 23.92
C LEU A 130 22.61 1.30 23.54
N LEU A 131 22.35 1.82 22.34
CA LEU A 131 21.02 2.22 21.90
C LEU A 131 20.23 1.08 21.20
N LYS A 132 20.84 -0.08 21.00
CA LYS A 132 20.22 -1.24 20.31
C LYS A 132 19.66 -0.89 18.93
N VAL A 133 20.30 0.04 18.22
CA VAL A 133 19.89 0.44 16.87
C VAL A 133 20.46 -0.54 15.86
N LYS A 134 19.60 -1.12 15.00
CA LYS A 134 20.03 -1.97 13.89
C LYS A 134 20.08 -1.15 12.61
N PRO A 135 21.08 -1.38 11.73
CA PRO A 135 21.07 -0.74 10.42
C PRO A 135 20.02 -1.37 9.50
N ALA A 136 19.59 -0.61 8.54
CA ALA A 136 18.61 -1.06 7.55
C ALA A 136 19.00 -0.60 6.15
N UNK A 137 18.67 -1.36 5.17
CA UNK A 137 18.85 -1.12 3.88
C UNK A 137 17.63 -0.64 3.29
N VAL A 138 17.89 0.18 2.32
CA VAL A 138 16.76 0.61 1.49
C VAL A 138 16.50 -0.50 0.47
N VAL A 139 15.35 -1.13 0.54
CA VAL A 139 14.96 -2.20 -0.40
C VAL A 139 14.11 -1.67 -1.55
N ARG A 140 13.54 -0.49 -1.38
CA ARG A 140 12.77 0.18 -2.44
C ARG A 140 12.85 1.69 -2.25
N ASP A 141 12.99 2.41 -3.35
CA ASP A 141 12.90 3.88 -3.38
C ASP A 141 12.44 4.28 -4.78
N GLY A 142 11.18 4.68 -4.91
CA GLY A 142 10.66 5.03 -6.23
C GLY A 142 9.17 5.29 -6.31
N GLU A 143 8.75 5.74 -7.46
CA GLU A 143 7.35 6.06 -7.73
C GLU A 143 6.55 4.84 -8.18
N MET A 144 5.32 4.77 -7.74
CA MET A 144 4.30 3.82 -8.19
C MET A 144 3.11 4.61 -8.73
N SER A 145 2.86 4.50 -10.01
CA SER A 145 1.73 5.18 -10.67
C SER A 145 0.73 4.14 -11.19
N ALA A 146 -0.54 4.40 -10.97
CA ALA A 146 -1.59 3.53 -11.50
C ALA A 146 -1.69 3.65 -13.02
N PRO A 147 -1.92 2.54 -13.77
CA PRO A 147 -2.04 1.17 -13.27
C PRO A 147 -0.67 0.54 -12.96
N CYS A 148 -0.56 -0.17 -11.86
CA CYS A 148 0.68 -0.84 -11.48
C CYS A 148 0.39 -2.20 -10.84
N ALA A 149 1.42 -3.02 -10.75
CA ALA A 149 1.34 -4.29 -10.03
C ALA A 149 1.29 -4.05 -8.51
N ALA A 150 0.73 -5.00 -7.79
CA ALA A 150 0.69 -4.96 -6.34
C ALA A 150 2.10 -5.10 -5.75
N MET A 151 2.36 -4.29 -4.74
CA MET A 151 3.58 -4.36 -3.93
C MET A 151 3.34 -5.31 -2.76
N VAL A 152 4.35 -6.06 -2.39
CA VAL A 152 4.34 -6.92 -1.20
C VAL A 152 5.41 -6.42 -0.24
N LEU A 153 5.03 -6.21 1.02
CA LEU A 153 5.95 -5.96 2.12
C LEU A 153 5.85 -7.13 3.09
N HIS A 154 6.99 -7.74 3.36
CA HIS A 154 7.05 -8.88 4.27
C HIS A 154 7.11 -8.43 5.72
N PRO A 155 6.81 -9.32 6.70
CA PRO A 155 6.92 -8.96 8.11
C PRO A 155 8.31 -8.40 8.43
N GLU A 156 8.34 -7.40 9.29
CA GLU A 156 9.54 -6.67 9.72
C GLU A 156 10.04 -5.62 8.73
N GLU A 157 9.67 -5.69 7.46
CA GLU A 157 9.96 -4.58 6.53
C GLU A 157 9.16 -3.35 6.93
N GLY A 158 9.78 -2.19 6.86
CA GLY A 158 9.13 -0.92 7.16
C GLY A 158 9.31 0.07 6.03
N GLY A 159 8.51 1.13 6.06
CA GLY A 159 8.63 2.12 5.01
C GLY A 159 7.82 3.39 5.26
N ASN A 160 7.95 4.33 4.35
CA ASN A 160 7.11 5.51 4.30
C ASN A 160 6.53 5.69 2.89
N ILE A 161 5.42 6.40 2.82
CA ILE A 161 4.69 6.61 1.58
C ILE A 161 4.36 8.10 1.45
N HIS A 162 4.68 8.66 0.29
CA HIS A 162 4.39 10.05 -0.04
C HIS A 162 3.43 10.10 -1.24
N ALA A 163 2.42 10.95 -1.19
CA ALA A 163 1.49 11.17 -2.29
C ALA A 163 1.77 12.51 -3.00
#